data_5658eb4cb8c27ad05cf9ee7d22efe205
#
_entry.id   5658eb4cb8c27ad05cf9ee7d22efe205
#
_cell.length_a   1.000
_cell.length_b   1.000
_cell.length_c   1.000
_cell.angle_alpha   90.00
_cell.angle_beta   90.00
_cell.angle_gamma   90.00
#
_symmetry.space_group_name_H-M   'P 1'
#
loop_
_entity.id
_entity.type
_entity.pdbx_description
1 polymer ?
#
loop_
_entity_poly.entity_id
_entity_poly.type
_entity_poly.pdbx_seq_one_letter_code
_entity_poly.pdbx_strand_id
1 'polypeptide(L)'
;MLEELTEQAKLAVEQVLDAAKLERGGLFVVGCSSSEVCGSKIGTNSSLETAQAVFAGIYPVLKERGIYLAAQCCEHLNRAIIIEREAAQKFGYEEVNVVPQPKAGGSFATTAYATFAQPVAVEEVHADAGMDIGGTLIGMHLKRVAVSYTHLRAH
;
A
#
# COMPACT_ATOMS: atom_id res chain seq x y z
N MET A 1 -19.67 -9.60 3.49
CA MET A 1 -18.44 -10.09 2.82
C MET A 1 -17.41 -8.98 2.68
N LEU A 2 -17.75 -7.93 1.95
CA LEU A 2 -16.80 -6.81 1.80
C LEU A 2 -16.59 -6.07 3.11
N GLU A 3 -17.62 -5.94 3.92
CA GLU A 3 -17.50 -5.29 5.23
C GLU A 3 -16.54 -6.03 6.16
N GLU A 4 -16.56 -7.36 6.08
CA GLU A 4 -15.62 -8.17 6.86
C GLU A 4 -14.20 -7.92 6.42
N LEU A 5 -14.00 -7.82 5.11
CA LEU A 5 -12.69 -7.57 4.55
C LEU A 5 -12.18 -6.19 4.97
N THR A 6 -13.05 -5.19 4.95
CA THR A 6 -12.70 -3.85 5.41
C THR A 6 -12.27 -3.87 6.87
N GLU A 7 -13.01 -4.60 7.74
CA GLU A 7 -12.66 -4.71 9.15
C GLU A 7 -11.34 -5.44 9.35
N GLN A 8 -11.10 -6.51 8.59
CA GLN A 8 -9.84 -7.24 8.67
C GLN A 8 -8.66 -6.36 8.28
N ALA A 9 -8.83 -5.58 7.21
CA ALA A 9 -7.78 -4.68 6.75
C ALA A 9 -7.51 -3.59 7.79
N LYS A 10 -8.56 -3.06 8.39
CA LYS A 10 -8.43 -2.05 9.44
C LYS A 10 -7.65 -2.58 10.63
N LEU A 11 -8.04 -3.77 11.12
CA LEU A 11 -7.35 -4.37 12.27
C LEU A 11 -5.89 -4.66 11.94
N ALA A 12 -5.62 -5.14 10.74
CA ALA A 12 -4.26 -5.46 10.33
C ALA A 12 -3.37 -4.21 10.31
N VAL A 13 -3.86 -3.12 9.73
CA VAL A 13 -3.06 -1.90 9.66
C VAL A 13 -2.85 -1.30 11.04
N GLU A 14 -3.87 -1.36 11.91
CA GLU A 14 -3.73 -0.87 13.28
C GLU A 14 -2.66 -1.64 14.03
N GLN A 15 -2.64 -2.96 13.87
CA GLN A 15 -1.63 -3.80 14.52
C GLN A 15 -0.22 -3.47 14.05
N VAL A 16 -0.04 -3.28 12.74
CA VAL A 16 1.27 -2.94 12.20
C VAL A 16 1.73 -1.59 12.70
N LEU A 17 0.83 -0.61 12.70
CA LEU A 17 1.18 0.75 13.14
C LEU A 17 1.56 0.77 14.62
N ASP A 18 0.85 0.02 15.44
CA ASP A 18 1.15 -0.06 16.86
C ASP A 18 2.49 -0.72 17.12
N ALA A 19 2.77 -1.81 16.39
CA ALA A 19 4.04 -2.52 16.52
C ALA A 19 5.22 -1.70 16.00
N ALA A 20 5.03 -1.00 14.88
CA ALA A 20 6.07 -0.20 14.26
C ALA A 20 6.27 1.14 14.95
N LYS A 21 5.31 1.56 15.77
CA LYS A 21 5.37 2.85 16.47
C LYS A 21 5.57 4.01 15.52
N LEU A 22 4.86 3.98 14.40
CA LEU A 22 4.94 5.05 13.43
C LEU A 22 4.38 6.36 14.01
N GLU A 23 5.07 7.45 13.70
CA GLU A 23 4.67 8.76 14.16
C GLU A 23 3.97 9.52 13.05
N ARG A 24 3.24 10.56 13.45
CA ARG A 24 2.59 11.46 12.51
C ARG A 24 3.61 12.01 11.51
N GLY A 25 3.24 12.02 10.25
CA GLY A 25 4.12 12.45 9.18
C GLY A 25 4.94 11.33 8.55
N GLY A 26 4.81 10.11 9.07
CA GLY A 26 5.49 8.95 8.51
C GLY A 26 4.86 8.46 7.22
N LEU A 27 5.51 7.48 6.59
CA LEU A 27 5.10 6.93 5.30
C LEU A 27 4.91 5.42 5.43
N PHE A 28 3.77 4.94 4.95
CA PHE A 28 3.38 3.54 5.04
C PHE A 28 3.07 3.01 3.64
N VAL A 29 3.79 1.97 3.21
CA VAL A 29 3.59 1.42 1.88
C VAL A 29 2.65 0.21 1.93
N VAL A 30 1.74 0.14 0.97
CA VAL A 30 0.85 -1.01 0.84
C VAL A 30 0.93 -1.54 -0.58
N GLY A 31 1.21 -2.84 -0.69
CA GLY A 31 1.04 -3.57 -1.93
C GLY A 31 -0.15 -4.49 -1.75
N CYS A 32 -1.05 -4.49 -2.71
CA CYS A 32 -2.27 -5.29 -2.59
C CYS A 32 -2.63 -5.92 -3.92
N SER A 33 -2.70 -7.24 -3.93
CA SER A 33 -3.21 -7.99 -5.07
C SER A 33 -4.65 -8.37 -4.77
N SER A 34 -5.59 -7.58 -5.27
CA SER A 34 -7.00 -7.84 -5.03
C SER A 34 -7.46 -9.14 -5.69
N SER A 35 -6.81 -9.55 -6.78
CA SER A 35 -7.14 -10.84 -7.40
C SER A 35 -6.75 -12.00 -6.48
N GLU A 36 -5.64 -11.89 -5.77
CA GLU A 36 -5.24 -12.92 -4.81
C GLU A 36 -6.17 -12.94 -3.61
N VAL A 37 -6.60 -11.77 -3.16
CA VAL A 37 -7.55 -11.67 -2.04
C VAL A 37 -8.88 -12.30 -2.41
N CYS A 38 -9.35 -12.06 -3.64
CA CYS A 38 -10.58 -12.66 -4.14
C CYS A 38 -10.46 -14.19 -4.22
N GLY A 39 -9.28 -14.67 -4.57
CA GLY A 39 -9.02 -16.08 -4.70
C GLY A 39 -9.98 -16.74 -5.66
N SER A 40 -10.48 -17.92 -5.29
CA SER A 40 -11.40 -18.65 -6.12
C SER A 40 -12.86 -18.25 -5.92
N LYS A 41 -13.13 -17.20 -5.18
CA LYS A 41 -14.50 -16.73 -4.96
C LYS A 41 -14.97 -15.89 -6.13
N ILE A 42 -14.91 -16.49 -7.27
CA ILE A 42 -15.25 -15.84 -8.52
C ILE A 42 -16.74 -15.59 -8.57
N GLY A 43 -17.10 -14.41 -9.08
CA GLY A 43 -18.49 -14.12 -9.38
C GLY A 43 -19.27 -13.40 -8.31
N THR A 44 -18.71 -13.22 -7.12
CA THR A 44 -19.41 -12.48 -6.07
C THR A 44 -19.03 -11.01 -6.05
N ASN A 45 -17.72 -10.71 -6.14
CA ASN A 45 -17.23 -9.33 -6.11
C ASN A 45 -16.12 -9.16 -7.12
N SER A 46 -16.04 -7.99 -7.73
CA SER A 46 -14.96 -7.69 -8.67
C SER A 46 -13.67 -7.41 -7.90
N SER A 47 -12.56 -7.50 -8.62
CA SER A 47 -11.25 -7.15 -8.07
C SER A 47 -11.23 -5.70 -7.61
N LEU A 48 -11.88 -4.80 -8.34
CA LEU A 48 -11.95 -3.40 -7.97
C LEU A 48 -12.73 -3.21 -6.68
N GLU A 49 -13.88 -3.86 -6.54
CA GLU A 49 -14.66 -3.76 -5.30
C GLU A 49 -13.89 -4.30 -4.11
N THR A 50 -13.14 -5.38 -4.31
CA THR A 50 -12.29 -5.95 -3.26
C THR A 50 -11.21 -4.95 -2.85
N ALA A 51 -10.55 -4.34 -3.81
CA ALA A 51 -9.52 -3.34 -3.53
C ALA A 51 -10.10 -2.13 -2.80
N GLN A 52 -11.27 -1.69 -3.20
CA GLN A 52 -11.96 -0.58 -2.55
C GLN A 52 -12.28 -0.90 -1.09
N ALA A 53 -12.68 -2.13 -0.82
CA ALA A 53 -12.97 -2.56 0.55
C ALA A 53 -11.72 -2.57 1.42
N VAL A 54 -10.62 -3.08 0.88
CA VAL A 54 -9.33 -3.06 1.60
C VAL A 54 -8.88 -1.62 1.83
N PHE A 55 -8.97 -0.79 0.82
CA PHE A 55 -8.58 0.61 0.90
C PHE A 55 -9.40 1.34 1.96
N ALA A 56 -10.70 1.07 2.02
CA ALA A 56 -11.59 1.68 2.99
C ALA A 56 -11.25 1.30 4.43
N GLY A 57 -10.62 0.16 4.63
CA GLY A 57 -10.15 -0.23 5.96
C GLY A 57 -8.83 0.40 6.33
N ILE A 58 -7.95 0.62 5.36
CA ILE A 58 -6.58 1.08 5.61
C ILE A 58 -6.47 2.61 5.63
N TYR A 59 -7.01 3.26 4.61
CA TYR A 59 -6.76 4.68 4.42
C TYR A 59 -7.26 5.57 5.55
N PRO A 60 -8.50 5.37 6.07
CA PRO A 60 -8.96 6.23 7.17
C PRO A 60 -8.10 6.14 8.42
N VAL A 61 -7.57 4.94 8.73
CA VAL A 61 -6.70 4.75 9.88
C VAL A 61 -5.41 5.56 9.71
N LEU A 62 -4.79 5.44 8.55
CA LEU A 62 -3.56 6.18 8.26
C LEU A 62 -3.80 7.69 8.29
N LYS A 63 -4.90 8.12 7.67
CA LYS A 63 -5.22 9.54 7.60
C LYS A 63 -5.46 10.12 8.99
N GLU A 64 -6.19 9.40 9.83
CA GLU A 64 -6.46 9.85 11.20
C GLU A 64 -5.17 9.97 11.99
N ARG A 65 -4.23 9.07 11.80
CA ARG A 65 -2.94 9.10 12.50
C ARG A 65 -1.93 10.04 11.83
N GLY A 66 -2.31 10.69 10.74
CA GLY A 66 -1.42 11.62 10.04
C GLY A 66 -0.28 10.95 9.32
N ILE A 67 -0.48 9.73 8.86
CA ILE A 67 0.52 8.94 8.15
C ILE A 67 0.15 8.89 6.67
N TYR A 68 1.14 9.12 5.80
CA TYR A 68 0.91 9.07 4.36
C TYR A 68 0.87 7.64 3.86
N LEU A 69 -0.06 7.36 2.96
CA LEU A 69 -0.16 6.07 2.29
C LEU A 69 0.59 6.12 0.96
N ALA A 70 1.45 5.14 0.76
CA ALA A 70 2.13 4.90 -0.51
C ALA A 70 1.52 3.64 -1.11
N ALA A 71 0.73 3.79 -2.17
CA ALA A 71 0.04 2.66 -2.79
C ALA A 71 0.85 2.14 -3.97
N GLN A 72 1.29 0.90 -3.88
CA GLN A 72 2.15 0.31 -4.91
C GLN A 72 1.33 -0.14 -6.11
N CYS A 73 1.84 0.19 -7.29
CA CYS A 73 1.32 -0.33 -8.55
C CYS A 73 1.89 -1.72 -8.79
N CYS A 74 1.26 -2.45 -9.74
CA CYS A 74 1.75 -3.79 -10.10
C CYS A 74 2.97 -3.67 -11.03
N GLU A 75 3.49 -4.83 -11.41
CA GLU A 75 4.69 -4.92 -12.25
C GLU A 75 4.51 -4.28 -13.63
N HIS A 76 3.29 -4.18 -14.12
CA HIS A 76 3.04 -3.52 -15.41
C HIS A 76 3.45 -2.06 -15.40
N LEU A 77 3.46 -1.44 -14.23
CA LEU A 77 3.93 -0.08 -14.05
C LEU A 77 5.17 -0.04 -13.16
N ASN A 78 6.00 -1.09 -13.26
CA ASN A 78 7.28 -1.20 -12.54
C ASN A 78 7.15 -0.99 -11.04
N ARG A 79 6.01 -1.36 -10.48
CA ARG A 79 5.72 -1.18 -9.05
C ARG A 79 5.92 0.25 -8.58
N ALA A 80 5.62 1.22 -9.45
CA ALA A 80 5.64 2.63 -9.08
C ALA A 80 4.67 2.88 -7.93
N ILE A 81 4.83 3.99 -7.26
CA ILE A 81 4.06 4.32 -6.06
C ILE A 81 3.14 5.51 -6.34
N ILE A 82 1.90 5.39 -5.91
CA ILE A 82 0.94 6.49 -5.92
C ILE A 82 0.89 7.09 -4.52
N ILE A 83 1.16 8.39 -4.43
CA ILE A 83 1.14 9.12 -3.15
C ILE A 83 0.50 10.49 -3.35
N GLU A 84 0.21 11.17 -2.24
CA GLU A 84 -0.18 12.57 -2.32
C GLU A 84 1.02 13.41 -2.72
N ARG A 85 0.78 14.45 -3.50
CA ARG A 85 1.87 15.36 -3.89
C ARG A 85 2.58 15.96 -2.68
N GLU A 86 1.83 16.25 -1.63
CA GLU A 86 2.41 16.76 -0.39
C GLU A 86 3.49 15.81 0.15
N ALA A 87 3.23 14.52 0.12
CA ALA A 87 4.20 13.53 0.57
C ALA A 87 5.42 13.49 -0.34
N ALA A 88 5.19 13.53 -1.66
CA ALA A 88 6.29 13.53 -2.61
C ALA A 88 7.22 14.72 -2.38
N GLN A 89 6.64 15.88 -2.14
CA GLN A 89 7.42 17.10 -1.89
C GLN A 89 8.15 17.02 -0.55
N LYS A 90 7.46 16.53 0.48
CA LYS A 90 8.05 16.43 1.81
C LYS A 90 9.29 15.53 1.82
N PHE A 91 9.21 14.40 1.13
CA PHE A 91 10.30 13.42 1.15
C PHE A 91 11.26 13.58 -0.02
N GLY A 92 11.00 14.52 -0.91
CA GLY A 92 11.90 14.80 -2.02
C GLY A 92 11.84 13.74 -3.13
N TYR A 93 10.73 13.09 -3.32
CA TYR A 93 10.57 12.11 -4.40
C TYR A 93 10.17 12.82 -5.70
N GLU A 94 10.81 12.41 -6.78
CA GLU A 94 10.55 13.00 -8.09
C GLU A 94 9.31 12.35 -8.71
N GLU A 95 8.40 13.19 -9.21
CA GLU A 95 7.19 12.68 -9.87
C GLU A 95 7.52 12.07 -11.22
N VAL A 96 6.85 10.96 -11.52
CA VAL A 96 6.93 10.32 -12.84
C VAL A 96 5.54 10.31 -13.44
N ASN A 97 5.48 10.14 -14.75
CA ASN A 97 4.21 10.23 -15.47
C ASN A 97 3.56 8.84 -15.59
N VAL A 98 2.77 8.48 -14.57
CA VAL A 98 2.07 7.20 -14.52
C VAL A 98 0.67 7.45 -14.00
N VAL A 99 -0.32 6.83 -14.66
CA VAL A 99 -1.70 6.83 -14.17
C VAL A 99 -2.17 5.38 -14.12
N PRO A 100 -2.44 4.85 -12.93
CA PRO A 100 -2.82 3.45 -12.81
C PRO A 100 -4.22 3.18 -13.32
N GLN A 101 -4.40 1.97 -13.84
CA GLN A 101 -5.68 1.44 -14.29
C GLN A 101 -5.88 0.10 -13.59
N PRO A 102 -7.12 -0.39 -13.47
CA PRO A 102 -7.32 -1.68 -12.79
C PRO A 102 -6.51 -2.81 -13.39
N LYS A 103 -6.30 -2.81 -14.71
CA LYS A 103 -5.55 -3.87 -15.39
C LYS A 103 -4.11 -3.50 -15.66
N ALA A 104 -3.70 -2.29 -15.31
CA ALA A 104 -2.32 -1.84 -15.46
C ALA A 104 -2.01 -0.90 -14.32
N GLY A 105 -1.40 -1.43 -13.27
CA GLY A 105 -1.14 -0.73 -12.04
C GLY A 105 -1.92 -1.32 -10.88
N GLY A 106 -3.07 -1.96 -11.17
CA GLY A 106 -3.85 -2.67 -10.17
C GLY A 106 -4.96 -1.84 -9.57
N SER A 107 -5.93 -2.56 -9.00
CA SER A 107 -7.13 -1.93 -8.48
C SER A 107 -6.89 -1.12 -7.21
N PHE A 108 -5.94 -1.53 -6.37
CA PHE A 108 -5.64 -0.79 -5.15
C PHE A 108 -5.02 0.57 -5.47
N ALA A 109 -4.01 0.60 -6.32
CA ALA A 109 -3.36 1.85 -6.73
C ALA A 109 -4.34 2.74 -7.49
N THR A 110 -5.22 2.15 -8.30
CA THR A 110 -6.26 2.89 -9.00
C THR A 110 -7.21 3.57 -8.02
N THR A 111 -7.59 2.85 -6.97
CA THR A 111 -8.46 3.39 -5.93
C THR A 111 -7.78 4.55 -5.19
N ALA A 112 -6.50 4.39 -4.88
CA ALA A 112 -5.74 5.46 -4.23
C ALA A 112 -5.67 6.71 -5.11
N TYR A 113 -5.40 6.51 -6.39
CA TYR A 113 -5.30 7.62 -7.34
C TYR A 113 -6.63 8.39 -7.42
N ALA A 114 -7.73 7.67 -7.40
CA ALA A 114 -9.06 8.29 -7.46
C ALA A 114 -9.45 9.00 -6.15
N THR A 115 -8.86 8.58 -5.03
CA THR A 115 -9.25 9.07 -3.70
C THR A 115 -8.37 10.22 -3.20
N PHE A 116 -7.08 10.18 -3.50
CA PHE A 116 -6.15 11.20 -3.04
C PHE A 116 -6.53 12.57 -3.61
N ALA A 117 -6.32 13.62 -2.82
CA ALA A 117 -6.65 14.98 -3.25
C ALA A 117 -5.79 15.42 -4.43
N GLN A 118 -4.49 15.14 -4.38
CA GLN A 118 -3.54 15.45 -5.45
C GLN A 118 -2.64 14.26 -5.68
N PRO A 119 -3.16 13.23 -6.35
CA PRO A 119 -2.37 12.02 -6.55
C PRO A 119 -1.24 12.23 -7.54
N VAL A 120 -0.08 11.72 -7.22
CA VAL A 120 1.08 11.70 -8.10
C VAL A 120 1.71 10.32 -8.04
N ALA A 121 2.51 10.01 -9.06
CA ALA A 121 3.29 8.78 -9.08
C ALA A 121 4.76 9.11 -8.88
N VAL A 122 5.45 8.26 -8.13
CA VAL A 122 6.91 8.34 -7.99
C VAL A 122 7.48 6.96 -8.24
N GLU A 123 8.75 6.90 -8.58
CA GLU A 123 9.40 5.66 -8.96
C GLU A 123 9.50 4.70 -7.79
N GLU A 124 9.92 5.21 -6.64
CA GLU A 124 10.07 4.40 -5.44
C GLU A 124 10.02 5.30 -4.21
N VAL A 125 9.79 4.67 -3.06
CA VAL A 125 9.79 5.38 -1.78
C VAL A 125 10.64 4.61 -0.79
N HIS A 126 10.91 5.23 0.37
CA HIS A 126 11.57 4.58 1.50
C HIS A 126 10.64 4.72 2.70
N ALA A 127 9.67 3.83 2.77
CA ALA A 127 8.63 3.90 3.80
C ALA A 127 9.12 3.41 5.14
N ASP A 128 8.50 3.93 6.19
CA ASP A 128 8.84 3.55 7.57
C ASP A 128 8.31 2.16 7.92
N ALA A 129 7.21 1.76 7.32
CA ALA A 129 6.63 0.43 7.50
C ALA A 129 5.70 0.15 6.32
N GLY A 130 5.19 -1.05 6.26
CA GLY A 130 4.29 -1.39 5.17
C GLY A 130 3.57 -2.70 5.39
N MET A 131 2.68 -2.98 4.46
CA MET A 131 1.86 -4.18 4.47
C MET A 131 1.77 -4.75 3.06
N ASP A 132 2.01 -6.04 2.95
CA ASP A 132 1.91 -6.75 1.68
C ASP A 132 0.70 -7.67 1.74
N ILE A 133 -0.28 -7.41 0.89
CA ILE A 133 -1.51 -8.18 0.85
C ILE A 133 -1.55 -8.94 -0.47
N GLY A 134 -1.29 -10.25 -0.41
CA GLY A 134 -1.35 -11.09 -1.58
C GLY A 134 -0.03 -11.32 -2.30
N GLY A 135 1.09 -11.10 -1.63
CA GLY A 135 2.39 -11.46 -2.19
C GLY A 135 2.89 -10.54 -3.29
N THR A 136 2.71 -9.23 -3.11
CA THR A 136 3.07 -8.24 -4.13
C THR A 136 4.55 -7.84 -4.10
N LEU A 137 5.25 -8.14 -3.00
CA LEU A 137 6.67 -7.80 -2.83
C LEU A 137 6.88 -6.29 -2.73
N ILE A 138 7.00 -5.78 -1.52
CA ILE A 138 7.14 -4.34 -1.26
C ILE A 138 8.52 -3.95 -0.72
N GLY A 139 9.43 -4.93 -0.60
CA GLY A 139 10.70 -4.68 0.10
C GLY A 139 11.51 -3.52 -0.45
N MET A 140 11.48 -3.31 -1.76
CA MET A 140 12.23 -2.22 -2.38
C MET A 140 11.74 -0.85 -1.95
N HIS A 141 10.54 -0.78 -1.38
CA HIS A 141 9.93 0.49 -0.95
C HIS A 141 10.03 0.73 0.55
N LEU A 142 10.77 -0.11 1.26
CA LEU A 142 10.97 0.06 2.69
C LEU A 142 12.36 0.60 2.98
N LYS A 143 12.48 1.35 4.07
CA LYS A 143 13.79 1.83 4.51
C LYS A 143 14.72 0.65 4.75
N ARG A 144 15.96 0.81 4.36
CA ARG A 144 16.96 -0.23 4.54
C ARG A 144 17.48 -0.21 5.98
N VAL A 145 17.70 -1.39 6.51
CA VAL A 145 18.27 -1.55 7.84
C VAL A 145 19.41 -2.53 7.76
N ALA A 146 20.38 -2.34 8.63
CA ALA A 146 21.49 -3.29 8.74
C ALA A 146 21.05 -4.43 9.62
N VAL A 147 21.24 -5.66 9.15
CA VAL A 147 20.86 -6.85 9.89
C VAL A 147 22.08 -7.78 9.96
N SER A 148 22.34 -8.32 11.13
CA SER A 148 23.35 -9.34 11.28
C SER A 148 22.70 -10.71 11.12
N TYR A 149 23.25 -11.51 10.24
CA TYR A 149 22.70 -12.84 9.97
C TYR A 149 23.48 -13.97 10.63
N THR A 150 24.49 -13.63 11.39
CA THR A 150 25.32 -14.68 12.00
C THR A 150 24.52 -15.59 12.91
N HIS A 151 23.50 -15.07 13.52
CA HIS A 151 22.63 -15.83 14.43
C HIS A 151 21.42 -16.41 13.73
N LEU A 152 21.22 -16.08 12.48
CA LEU A 152 20.04 -16.52 11.76
C LEU A 152 20.33 -17.84 11.09
N ARG A 153 20.15 -18.85 11.84
CA ARG A 153 20.32 -20.17 11.28
C ARG A 153 19.00 -20.73 10.90
N ALA A 154 19.03 -21.44 9.83
CA ALA A 154 17.85 -22.19 9.45
C ALA A 154 17.63 -23.27 10.49
N HIS A 155 16.47 -23.34 10.96
CA HIS A 155 16.09 -24.42 11.87
C HIS A 155 14.66 -24.63 11.90
#